data_edd56f8d8d47802ddd6a492efa59a759
#
_entry.id   edd56f8d8d47802ddd6a492efa59a759
#
_cell.length_a   1.000
_cell.length_b   1.000
_cell.length_c   1.000
_cell.angle_alpha   90.00
_cell.angle_beta   90.00
_cell.angle_gamma   90.00
#
_symmetry.space_group_name_H-M   'P 1'
#
loop_
_entity.id
_entity.type
_entity.pdbx_description
1 polymer ?
#
loop_
_entity_poly.entity_id
_entity_poly.type
_entity_poly.pdbx_seq_one_letter_code
_entity_poly.pdbx_strand_id
1 'polypeptide(L)'
;PIIATGSDAPAWLAASGLALDERGFMRVGATLQSTSHPNVFAAGDVIVRDDAPHPRSGVYAVRAGPVLATNLRAFVAGGALTPYVPQARSLNLLATGDGRAIASWGAWSARGWLMGWWKDRIDREFVARYAAG
;
A
#
# COMPACT_ATOMS: atom_id res chain seq x y z
N PRO A 1 2.28 -27.77 6.35
CA PRO A 1 3.07 -26.57 6.12
C PRO A 1 2.16 -25.42 5.68
N ILE A 2 2.43 -24.22 6.19
CA ILE A 2 1.79 -23.00 5.71
C ILE A 2 2.73 -22.39 4.66
N ILE A 3 2.20 -22.15 3.46
CA ILE A 3 2.96 -21.56 2.35
C ILE A 3 2.39 -20.15 2.10
N ALA A 4 3.25 -19.12 2.19
CA ALA A 4 2.90 -17.74 1.93
C ALA A 4 3.89 -17.19 0.88
N THR A 5 3.48 -17.16 -0.39
CA THR A 5 4.36 -16.87 -1.55
C THR A 5 4.28 -15.41 -2.03
N GLY A 6 3.53 -14.56 -1.34
CA GLY A 6 3.24 -13.19 -1.78
C GLY A 6 2.04 -13.09 -2.72
N SER A 7 1.78 -11.89 -3.23
CA SER A 7 0.69 -11.61 -4.17
C SER A 7 1.17 -11.68 -5.62
N ASP A 8 0.32 -12.22 -6.49
CA ASP A 8 0.46 -12.11 -7.93
C ASP A 8 -0.30 -10.91 -8.46
N ALA A 9 0.11 -10.42 -9.63
CA ALA A 9 -0.62 -9.36 -10.31
C ALA A 9 -1.99 -9.88 -10.79
N PRO A 10 -3.06 -9.07 -10.69
CA PRO A 10 -4.36 -9.45 -11.23
C PRO A 10 -4.29 -9.74 -12.73
N ALA A 11 -4.78 -10.89 -13.17
CA ALA A 11 -4.68 -11.35 -14.56
C ALA A 11 -5.27 -10.38 -15.59
N TRP A 12 -6.30 -9.60 -15.21
CA TRP A 12 -6.92 -8.62 -16.10
C TRP A 12 -5.97 -7.48 -16.52
N LEU A 13 -4.92 -7.19 -15.74
CA LEU A 13 -3.93 -6.17 -16.10
C LEU A 13 -3.20 -6.53 -17.40
N ALA A 14 -2.95 -7.80 -17.66
CA ALA A 14 -2.26 -8.24 -18.88
C ALA A 14 -3.00 -7.85 -20.17
N ALA A 15 -4.33 -7.75 -20.13
CA ALA A 15 -5.18 -7.35 -21.26
C ALA A 15 -5.49 -5.83 -21.28
N SER A 16 -4.97 -5.05 -20.34
CA SER A 16 -5.36 -3.64 -20.17
C SER A 16 -4.67 -2.67 -21.13
N GLY A 17 -3.57 -3.06 -21.76
CA GLY A 17 -2.70 -2.16 -22.56
C GLY A 17 -1.83 -1.22 -21.71
N LEU A 18 -1.89 -1.30 -20.39
CA LEU A 18 -1.06 -0.51 -19.49
C LEU A 18 0.41 -1.01 -19.48
N ALA A 19 1.35 -0.13 -19.19
CA ALA A 19 2.73 -0.54 -18.97
C ALA A 19 2.83 -1.35 -17.68
N LEU A 20 3.33 -2.60 -17.80
CA LEU A 20 3.49 -3.53 -16.71
C LEU A 20 4.97 -3.88 -16.51
N ASP A 21 5.33 -4.35 -15.30
CA ASP A 21 6.61 -4.99 -15.06
C ASP A 21 6.59 -6.46 -15.55
N GLU A 22 7.72 -7.16 -15.40
CA GLU A 22 7.86 -8.57 -15.79
C GLU A 22 6.94 -9.52 -15.02
N ARG A 23 6.43 -9.08 -13.86
CA ARG A 23 5.50 -9.81 -13.00
C ARG A 23 4.03 -9.43 -13.22
N GLY A 24 3.74 -8.53 -14.17
CA GLY A 24 2.41 -8.09 -14.51
C GLY A 24 1.84 -6.95 -13.64
N PHE A 25 2.64 -6.31 -12.77
CA PHE A 25 2.20 -5.18 -11.97
C PHE A 25 2.30 -3.88 -12.77
N MET A 26 1.32 -2.99 -12.57
CA MET A 26 1.24 -1.73 -13.29
C MET A 26 2.38 -0.77 -12.90
N ARG A 27 3.12 -0.27 -13.88
CA ARG A 27 4.15 0.76 -13.67
C ARG A 27 3.52 2.12 -13.46
N VAL A 28 3.84 2.76 -12.34
CA VAL A 28 3.43 4.13 -12.04
C VAL A 28 4.63 5.00 -11.67
N GLY A 29 4.52 6.29 -11.98
CA GLY A 29 5.51 7.29 -11.59
C GLY A 29 5.29 7.83 -10.17
N ALA A 30 6.07 8.86 -9.82
CA ALA A 30 6.04 9.49 -8.49
C ALA A 30 4.66 10.00 -8.09
N THR A 31 3.85 10.44 -9.02
CA THR A 31 2.49 10.96 -8.80
C THR A 31 1.41 9.88 -8.78
N LEU A 32 1.79 8.61 -8.81
CA LEU A 32 0.88 7.46 -8.90
C LEU A 32 0.11 7.38 -10.24
N GLN A 33 0.52 8.15 -11.26
CA GLN A 33 0.04 8.00 -12.63
C GLN A 33 0.71 6.82 -13.33
N SER A 34 -0.03 6.15 -14.20
CA SER A 34 0.52 5.18 -15.15
C SER A 34 1.62 5.82 -16.00
N THR A 35 2.70 5.09 -16.23
CA THR A 35 3.77 5.54 -17.12
C THR A 35 3.39 5.52 -18.61
N SER A 36 2.32 4.82 -18.97
CA SER A 36 1.83 4.71 -20.35
C SER A 36 0.53 5.48 -20.62
N HIS A 37 -0.27 5.76 -19.58
CA HIS A 37 -1.58 6.39 -19.72
C HIS A 37 -1.77 7.49 -18.67
N PRO A 38 -1.63 8.76 -19.03
CA PRO A 38 -1.63 9.87 -18.06
C PRO A 38 -2.97 10.09 -17.35
N ASN A 39 -4.06 9.56 -17.86
CA ASN A 39 -5.39 9.58 -17.24
C ASN A 39 -5.70 8.38 -16.33
N VAL A 40 -4.74 7.47 -16.16
CA VAL A 40 -4.87 6.29 -15.29
C VAL A 40 -3.96 6.42 -14.08
N PHE A 41 -4.53 6.20 -12.91
CA PHE A 41 -3.82 6.24 -11.63
C PHE A 41 -4.01 4.92 -10.90
N ALA A 42 -3.00 4.50 -10.13
CA ALA A 42 -3.10 3.33 -9.29
C ALA A 42 -2.23 3.44 -8.02
N ALA A 43 -2.62 2.71 -6.98
CA ALA A 43 -1.89 2.58 -5.72
C ALA A 43 -2.11 1.20 -5.11
N GLY A 44 -1.33 0.86 -4.08
CA GLY A 44 -1.42 -0.41 -3.37
C GLY A 44 -0.71 -1.56 -4.06
N ASP A 45 -1.21 -2.78 -3.86
CA ASP A 45 -0.49 -4.00 -4.21
C ASP A 45 -0.48 -4.30 -5.72
N VAL A 46 -1.22 -3.54 -6.52
CA VAL A 46 -1.28 -3.71 -7.99
C VAL A 46 -0.18 -2.96 -8.75
N ILE A 47 0.61 -2.13 -8.07
CA ILE A 47 1.61 -1.26 -8.70
C ILE A 47 3.05 -1.70 -8.45
N VAL A 48 3.93 -1.19 -9.32
CA VAL A 48 5.37 -1.11 -9.13
C VAL A 48 5.86 0.31 -9.38
N ARG A 49 6.84 0.74 -8.58
CA ARG A 49 7.54 2.02 -8.77
C ARG A 49 9.04 1.75 -8.90
N ASP A 50 9.60 2.04 -10.06
CA ASP A 50 11.02 1.84 -10.32
C ASP A 50 11.87 2.93 -9.65
N ASP A 51 11.32 4.15 -9.51
CA ASP A 51 11.97 5.30 -8.88
C ASP A 51 11.98 5.27 -7.34
N ALA A 52 11.05 4.52 -6.74
CA ALA A 52 10.92 4.39 -5.28
C ALA A 52 10.38 2.99 -4.90
N PRO A 53 11.18 1.93 -5.10
CA PRO A 53 10.76 0.57 -4.79
C PRO A 53 10.39 0.42 -3.32
N HIS A 54 9.26 -0.22 -3.04
CA HIS A 54 8.80 -0.49 -1.67
C HIS A 54 8.02 -1.80 -1.61
N PRO A 55 7.94 -2.44 -0.44
CA PRO A 55 7.18 -3.66 -0.27
C PRO A 55 5.67 -3.47 -0.58
N ARG A 56 5.05 -4.48 -1.15
CA ARG A 56 3.60 -4.56 -1.28
C ARG A 56 3.02 -4.91 0.08
N SER A 57 2.41 -3.95 0.74
CA SER A 57 1.72 -4.15 2.01
C SER A 57 0.68 -3.08 2.26
N GLY A 58 -0.34 -3.41 3.05
CA GLY A 58 -1.43 -2.51 3.38
C GLY A 58 -0.99 -1.17 3.95
N VAL A 59 0.14 -1.11 4.65
CA VAL A 59 0.67 0.16 5.21
C VAL A 59 1.03 1.15 4.10
N TYR A 60 1.66 0.69 3.02
CA TYR A 60 1.99 1.54 1.87
C TYR A 60 0.74 1.92 1.09
N ALA A 61 -0.19 0.97 0.88
CA ALA A 61 -1.47 1.23 0.22
C ALA A 61 -2.29 2.31 0.95
N VAL A 62 -2.43 2.20 2.27
CA VAL A 62 -3.17 3.19 3.10
C VAL A 62 -2.55 4.57 3.03
N ARG A 63 -1.21 4.67 3.03
CA ARG A 63 -0.51 5.96 2.95
C ARG A 63 -0.52 6.57 1.54
N ALA A 64 -0.58 5.76 0.51
CA ALA A 64 -0.72 6.23 -0.86
C ALA A 64 -2.13 6.78 -1.16
N GLY A 65 -3.16 6.27 -0.48
CA GLY A 65 -4.57 6.62 -0.72
C GLY A 65 -4.86 8.13 -0.69
N PRO A 66 -4.49 8.88 0.35
CA PRO A 66 -4.70 10.33 0.40
C PRO A 66 -3.99 11.09 -0.73
N VAL A 67 -2.77 10.69 -1.10
CA VAL A 67 -2.04 11.29 -2.21
C VAL A 67 -2.72 10.98 -3.53
N LEU A 68 -3.15 9.73 -3.73
CA LEU A 68 -3.93 9.34 -4.90
C LEU A 68 -5.21 10.17 -5.04
N ALA A 69 -5.98 10.33 -3.96
CA ALA A 69 -7.22 11.12 -3.96
C ALA A 69 -6.96 12.60 -4.27
N THR A 70 -5.88 13.17 -3.74
CA THR A 70 -5.47 14.55 -4.04
C THR A 70 -5.09 14.69 -5.51
N ASN A 71 -4.30 13.75 -6.05
CA ASN A 71 -3.85 13.79 -7.44
C ASN A 71 -5.00 13.59 -8.43
N LEU A 72 -5.97 12.73 -8.14
CA LEU A 72 -7.16 12.58 -8.98
C LEU A 72 -7.97 13.87 -9.05
N ARG A 73 -8.18 14.56 -7.91
CA ARG A 73 -8.87 15.86 -7.89
C ARG A 73 -8.08 16.93 -8.65
N ALA A 74 -6.77 17.00 -8.42
CA ALA A 74 -5.89 17.95 -9.11
C ALA A 74 -5.88 17.70 -10.62
N PHE A 75 -5.80 16.44 -11.05
CA PHE A 75 -5.81 16.07 -12.46
C PHE A 75 -7.10 16.53 -13.17
N VAL A 76 -8.27 16.26 -12.57
CA VAL A 76 -9.56 16.69 -13.11
C VAL A 76 -9.67 18.23 -13.17
N ALA A 77 -9.09 18.93 -12.21
CA ALA A 77 -9.08 20.40 -12.16
C ALA A 77 -7.96 21.05 -13.01
N GLY A 78 -7.12 20.27 -13.70
CA GLY A 78 -5.97 20.79 -14.45
C GLY A 78 -4.85 21.34 -13.57
N GLY A 79 -4.80 20.94 -12.30
CA GLY A 79 -3.82 21.39 -11.32
C GLY A 79 -2.55 20.52 -11.26
N ALA A 80 -1.58 20.97 -10.45
CA ALA A 80 -0.32 20.26 -10.26
C ALA A 80 -0.50 19.00 -9.39
N LEU A 81 0.20 17.93 -9.77
CA LEU A 81 0.20 16.67 -9.04
C LEU A 81 1.29 16.63 -7.97
N THR A 82 0.99 15.98 -6.85
CA THR A 82 1.89 15.82 -5.71
C THR A 82 2.56 14.46 -5.74
N PRO A 83 3.89 14.36 -5.55
CA PRO A 83 4.57 13.07 -5.48
C PRO A 83 4.23 12.33 -4.18
N TYR A 84 4.02 11.02 -4.28
CA TYR A 84 3.98 10.10 -3.16
C TYR A 84 5.39 9.67 -2.80
N VAL A 85 5.82 9.96 -1.58
CA VAL A 85 7.10 9.51 -1.02
C VAL A 85 6.83 8.34 -0.07
N PRO A 86 7.15 7.09 -0.45
CA PRO A 86 6.96 5.95 0.43
C PRO A 86 7.90 6.05 1.63
N GLN A 87 7.38 5.64 2.81
CA GLN A 87 8.21 5.62 4.02
C GLN A 87 9.33 4.59 3.91
N ALA A 88 10.50 4.92 4.46
CA ALA A 88 11.65 4.03 4.46
C ALA A 88 11.45 2.77 5.36
N ARG A 89 10.59 2.87 6.37
CA ARG A 89 10.29 1.77 7.31
C ARG A 89 8.81 1.74 7.63
N SER A 90 8.27 0.54 7.82
CA SER A 90 6.91 0.30 8.29
C SER A 90 6.92 -0.46 9.61
N LEU A 91 5.99 -0.11 10.49
CA LEU A 91 5.66 -0.95 11.64
C LEU A 91 4.73 -2.05 11.14
N ASN A 92 5.12 -3.30 11.35
CA ASN A 92 4.27 -4.45 11.08
C ASN A 92 3.81 -5.04 12.42
N LEU A 93 2.50 -5.23 12.56
CA LEU A 93 1.88 -5.82 13.74
C LEU A 93 1.12 -7.08 13.31
N LEU A 94 1.62 -8.24 13.71
CA LEU A 94 1.03 -9.54 13.40
C LEU A 94 0.35 -10.11 14.64
N ALA A 95 -0.98 -10.28 14.58
CA ALA A 95 -1.70 -11.00 15.63
C ALA A 95 -1.32 -12.49 15.64
N THR A 96 -1.10 -13.05 16.82
CA THR A 96 -0.74 -14.48 16.99
C THR A 96 -1.94 -15.37 17.30
N GLY A 97 -3.15 -14.82 17.38
CA GLY A 97 -4.40 -15.56 17.63
C GLY A 97 -4.70 -15.86 19.09
N ASP A 98 -3.75 -15.61 19.99
CA ASP A 98 -3.82 -15.84 21.44
C ASP A 98 -3.96 -14.53 22.25
N GLY A 99 -4.46 -13.46 21.65
CA GLY A 99 -4.54 -12.13 22.25
C GLY A 99 -3.21 -11.37 22.29
N ARG A 100 -2.17 -11.94 21.71
CA ARG A 100 -0.84 -11.33 21.58
C ARG A 100 -0.57 -10.91 20.15
N ALA A 101 0.49 -10.11 19.94
CA ALA A 101 1.01 -9.80 18.63
C ALA A 101 2.53 -9.73 18.63
N ILE A 102 3.09 -9.85 17.44
CA ILE A 102 4.49 -9.54 17.13
C ILE A 102 4.52 -8.17 16.45
N ALA A 103 5.29 -7.25 17.03
CA ALA A 103 5.64 -5.98 16.42
C ALA A 103 7.01 -6.10 15.78
N SER A 104 7.18 -5.57 14.57
CA SER A 104 8.46 -5.52 13.87
C SER A 104 8.64 -4.16 13.22
N TRP A 105 9.79 -3.51 13.45
CA TRP A 105 10.16 -2.23 12.87
C TRP A 105 11.66 -2.19 12.57
N GLY A 106 12.01 -2.36 11.29
CA GLY A 106 13.41 -2.53 10.88
C GLY A 106 14.02 -3.78 11.53
N ALA A 107 15.12 -3.60 12.26
CA ALA A 107 15.80 -4.69 13.00
C ALA A 107 15.20 -4.95 14.39
N TRP A 108 14.30 -4.10 14.86
CA TRP A 108 13.66 -4.26 16.17
C TRP A 108 12.41 -5.15 16.06
N SER A 109 12.24 -6.04 17.03
CA SER A 109 11.01 -6.83 17.18
C SER A 109 10.66 -7.04 18.67
N ALA A 110 9.35 -7.06 18.95
CA ALA A 110 8.82 -7.39 20.27
C ALA A 110 7.57 -8.25 20.13
N ARG A 111 7.32 -9.09 21.13
CA ARG A 111 6.13 -9.95 21.19
C ARG A 111 5.48 -9.83 22.57
N GLY A 112 4.16 -9.85 22.61
CA GLY A 112 3.43 -9.95 23.88
C GLY A 112 2.02 -9.41 23.80
N TRP A 113 1.34 -9.45 24.97
CA TRP A 113 -0.04 -8.96 25.11
C TRP A 113 -0.13 -7.43 24.89
N LEU A 114 0.90 -6.67 25.29
CA LEU A 114 0.95 -5.22 25.05
C LEU A 114 0.96 -4.89 23.55
N MET A 115 1.67 -5.68 22.75
CA MET A 115 1.66 -5.54 21.28
C MET A 115 0.31 -5.93 20.70
N GLY A 116 -0.37 -6.93 21.28
CA GLY A 116 -1.74 -7.31 20.92
C GLY A 116 -2.74 -6.20 21.19
N TRP A 117 -2.70 -5.60 22.37
CA TRP A 117 -3.52 -4.44 22.73
C TRP A 117 -3.26 -3.25 21.80
N TRP A 118 -2.00 -2.93 21.51
CA TRP A 118 -1.63 -1.86 20.61
C TRP A 118 -2.15 -2.08 19.19
N LYS A 119 -2.02 -3.32 18.68
CA LYS A 119 -2.59 -3.71 17.39
C LYS A 119 -4.11 -3.53 17.35
N ASP A 120 -4.83 -4.06 18.35
CA ASP A 120 -6.30 -3.95 18.45
C ASP A 120 -6.74 -2.48 18.44
N ARG A 121 -6.04 -1.62 19.17
CA ARG A 121 -6.31 -0.18 19.18
C ARG A 121 -6.15 0.45 17.80
N ILE A 122 -5.04 0.16 17.11
CA ILE A 122 -4.78 0.69 15.75
C ILE A 122 -5.85 0.20 14.77
N ASP A 123 -6.19 -1.09 14.83
CA ASP A 123 -7.20 -1.67 13.93
C ASP A 123 -8.58 -1.03 14.17
N ARG A 124 -8.98 -0.82 15.42
CA ARG A 124 -10.26 -0.14 15.75
C ARG A 124 -10.27 1.31 15.29
N GLU A 125 -9.21 2.05 15.51
CA GLU A 125 -9.09 3.43 15.03
C GLU A 125 -9.14 3.51 13.49
N PHE A 126 -8.53 2.54 12.80
CA PHE A 126 -8.60 2.42 11.35
C PHE A 126 -10.03 2.15 10.88
N VAL A 127 -10.68 1.13 11.43
CA VAL A 127 -12.06 0.78 11.08
C VAL A 127 -13.00 1.96 11.35
N ALA A 128 -12.89 2.59 12.52
CA ALA A 128 -13.74 3.74 12.88
C ALA A 128 -13.61 4.92 11.90
N ARG A 129 -12.39 5.16 11.37
CA ARG A 129 -12.14 6.22 10.38
C ARG A 129 -12.89 6.00 9.07
N TYR A 130 -13.10 4.75 8.66
CA TYR A 130 -13.72 4.39 7.38
C TYR A 130 -15.14 3.85 7.51
N ALA A 131 -15.64 3.63 8.73
CA ALA A 131 -17.01 3.18 8.97
C ALA A 131 -18.05 4.32 8.96
N ALA A 132 -17.61 5.57 8.93
CA ALA A 132 -18.46 6.78 9.00
C ALA A 132 -18.79 7.35 7.60
N GLY A 133 -18.85 6.47 6.58
CA GLY A 133 -19.25 6.82 5.20
C GLY A 133 -20.59 6.23 4.81
#